data_d6a2b17edfd2ac18ef72682c9a57d527
#
_entry.id   d6a2b17edfd2ac18ef72682c9a57d527
#
_cell.length_a   1.000
_cell.length_b   1.000
_cell.length_c   1.000
_cell.angle_alpha   90.00
_cell.angle_beta   90.00
_cell.angle_gamma   90.00
#
_symmetry.space_group_name_H-M   'P 1'
#
loop_
_entity.id
_entity.type
_entity.pdbx_description
1 polymer ?
#
loop_
_entity_poly.entity_id
_entity_poly.type
_entity_poly.pdbx_seq_one_letter_code
_entity_poly.pdbx_strand_id
1 'polypeptide(L)'
;DNFLRHAAHLARIRETTGKTITLALEPEPCCLLETIAETIQFFKGRLFSRAAEARLAELADLAPGTAEAALHRHLGLCYDVCHAAVEFEDARTSIQALQATGISISKLQLSSAMRIAEVGPETAQRLQAFVEPVYLHQVVEQGPDGLRRYTDLPDALAKIEAAMGREWRIHFHVPIFLKDMAEVGTTQSFLSDILL
;
A
#
# COMPACT_ATOMS: atom_id res chain seq x y z
N ASP A 1 8.98 14.28 11.89
CA ASP A 1 9.44 15.63 11.51
C ASP A 1 9.77 15.73 10.02
N ASN A 2 10.40 14.72 9.37
CA ASN A 2 10.82 14.81 7.95
C ASN A 2 9.65 15.05 6.98
N PHE A 3 8.53 14.35 7.12
CA PHE A 3 7.34 14.61 6.29
C PHE A 3 6.84 16.05 6.39
N LEU A 4 6.88 16.63 7.60
CA LEU A 4 6.47 18.03 7.81
C LEU A 4 7.44 19.03 7.16
N ARG A 5 8.74 18.74 7.16
CA ARG A 5 9.73 19.55 6.45
C ARG A 5 9.51 19.49 4.93
N HIS A 6 9.17 18.30 4.39
CA HIS A 6 8.80 18.19 2.98
C HIS A 6 7.52 18.96 2.69
N ALA A 7 6.48 18.82 3.51
CA ALA A 7 5.24 19.57 3.34
C ALA A 7 5.47 21.09 3.37
N ALA A 8 6.32 21.59 4.28
CA ALA A 8 6.72 23.00 4.33
C ALA A 8 7.44 23.46 3.06
N HIS A 9 8.33 22.61 2.52
CA HIS A 9 9.00 22.90 1.25
C HIS A 9 8.01 22.94 0.07
N LEU A 10 7.09 21.99 0.00
CA LEU A 10 6.05 21.93 -1.03
C LEU A 10 5.07 23.11 -0.95
N ALA A 11 4.73 23.56 0.27
CA ALA A 11 3.93 24.76 0.47
C ALA A 11 4.64 26.01 -0.09
N ARG A 12 5.93 26.18 0.14
CA ARG A 12 6.73 27.29 -0.44
C ARG A 12 6.82 27.22 -1.97
N ILE A 13 6.97 26.01 -2.55
CA ILE A 13 6.92 25.85 -4.01
C ILE A 13 5.57 26.34 -4.54
N ARG A 14 4.48 25.97 -3.88
CA ARG A 14 3.14 26.39 -4.28
C ARG A 14 2.96 27.90 -4.19
N GLU A 15 3.45 28.53 -3.14
CA GLU A 15 3.38 29.97 -2.96
C GLU A 15 4.12 30.71 -4.08
N THR A 16 5.31 30.27 -4.43
CA THR A 16 6.17 30.94 -5.40
C THR A 16 5.82 30.63 -6.86
N THR A 17 5.24 29.47 -7.14
CA THR A 17 5.02 28.98 -8.53
C THR A 17 3.55 28.77 -8.89
N GLY A 18 2.64 28.77 -7.91
CA GLY A 18 1.23 28.37 -8.07
C GLY A 18 1.01 26.86 -8.26
N LYS A 19 2.08 26.04 -8.35
CA LYS A 19 2.00 24.60 -8.59
C LYS A 19 1.81 23.84 -7.29
N THR A 20 0.87 22.90 -7.27
CA THR A 20 0.66 22.00 -6.14
C THR A 20 1.36 20.67 -6.41
N ILE A 21 2.19 20.26 -5.46
CA ILE A 21 2.86 18.95 -5.44
C ILE A 21 2.47 18.26 -4.13
N THR A 22 2.16 16.97 -4.20
CA THR A 22 1.82 16.16 -3.03
C THR A 22 2.83 15.04 -2.86
N LEU A 23 3.34 14.86 -1.65
CA LEU A 23 4.09 13.68 -1.25
C LEU A 23 3.08 12.60 -0.88
N ALA A 24 3.01 11.55 -1.69
CA ALA A 24 2.11 10.43 -1.51
C ALA A 24 2.85 9.26 -0.85
N LEU A 25 2.41 8.87 0.36
CA LEU A 25 2.93 7.70 1.05
C LEU A 25 2.31 6.45 0.44
N GLU A 26 3.12 5.43 0.25
CA GLU A 26 2.71 4.17 -0.36
C GLU A 26 2.82 3.03 0.67
N PRO A 27 1.70 2.52 1.20
CA PRO A 27 1.71 1.30 2.01
C PRO A 27 2.13 0.10 1.17
N GLU A 28 2.94 -0.77 1.77
CA GLU A 28 3.51 -1.92 1.07
C GLU A 28 3.68 -3.08 2.05
N PRO A 29 3.42 -4.33 1.64
CA PRO A 29 3.65 -5.52 2.47
C PRO A 29 5.03 -5.54 3.10
N CYS A 30 5.11 -5.89 4.39
CA CYS A 30 6.33 -5.94 5.21
C CYS A 30 7.06 -4.59 5.38
N CYS A 31 6.39 -3.45 5.14
CA CYS A 31 6.89 -2.11 5.40
C CYS A 31 6.34 -1.52 6.70
N LEU A 32 6.68 -0.25 7.01
CA LEU A 32 6.18 0.45 8.20
C LEU A 32 4.65 0.63 8.20
N LEU A 33 4.09 0.81 7.02
CA LEU A 33 2.66 0.86 6.77
C LEU A 33 2.37 -0.24 5.74
N GLU A 34 1.57 -1.21 6.12
CA GLU A 34 1.20 -2.33 5.26
C GLU A 34 -0.25 -2.19 4.78
N THR A 35 -1.14 -1.81 5.70
CA THR A 35 -2.59 -1.77 5.47
C THR A 35 -3.14 -0.35 5.44
N ILE A 36 -4.33 -0.20 4.84
CA ILE A 36 -5.06 1.08 4.88
C ILE A 36 -5.46 1.45 6.29
N ALA A 37 -5.79 0.50 7.14
CA ALA A 37 -6.10 0.77 8.55
C ALA A 37 -4.92 1.38 9.30
N GLU A 38 -3.71 0.82 9.15
CA GLU A 38 -2.48 1.37 9.73
C GLU A 38 -2.15 2.76 9.16
N THR A 39 -2.33 2.92 7.86
CA THR A 39 -2.14 4.21 7.19
C THR A 39 -3.06 5.28 7.76
N ILE A 40 -4.34 4.98 7.95
CA ILE A 40 -5.29 5.91 8.57
C ILE A 40 -4.87 6.28 9.99
N GLN A 41 -4.44 5.30 10.79
CA GLN A 41 -3.94 5.56 12.14
C GLN A 41 -2.70 6.45 12.13
N PHE A 42 -1.76 6.21 11.20
CA PHE A 42 -0.56 7.01 11.06
C PHE A 42 -0.87 8.45 10.65
N PHE A 43 -1.71 8.64 9.63
CA PHE A 43 -2.11 9.98 9.20
C PHE A 43 -2.81 10.73 10.33
N LYS A 44 -3.84 10.17 10.96
CA LYS A 44 -4.56 10.82 12.06
C LYS A 44 -3.67 11.10 13.28
N GLY A 45 -2.88 10.11 13.67
CA GLY A 45 -2.10 10.20 14.90
C GLY A 45 -0.81 10.99 14.77
N ARG A 46 -0.28 11.13 13.54
CA ARG A 46 1.01 11.76 13.31
C ARG A 46 0.97 12.92 12.33
N LEU A 47 0.45 12.74 11.13
CA LEU A 47 0.57 13.71 10.04
C LEU A 47 -0.51 14.78 10.08
N PHE A 48 -1.74 14.47 10.53
CA PHE A 48 -2.87 15.37 10.63
C PHE A 48 -3.22 15.69 12.10
N SER A 49 -2.27 15.48 13.02
CA SER A 49 -2.43 15.83 14.42
C SER A 49 -2.23 17.33 14.65
N ARG A 50 -2.79 17.85 15.74
CA ARG A 50 -2.56 19.25 16.17
C ARG A 50 -1.08 19.58 16.36
N ALA A 51 -0.27 18.60 16.80
CA ALA A 51 1.17 18.78 16.94
C ALA A 51 1.86 18.93 15.57
N ALA A 52 1.41 18.16 14.56
CA ALA A 52 1.90 18.28 13.19
C ALA A 52 1.50 19.63 12.56
N GLU A 53 0.27 20.07 12.78
CA GLU A 53 -0.23 21.38 12.35
C GLU A 53 0.62 22.52 12.93
N ALA A 54 0.81 22.55 14.24
CA ALA A 54 1.64 23.55 14.90
C ALA A 54 3.09 23.53 14.35
N ARG A 55 3.64 22.34 14.17
CA ARG A 55 5.02 22.19 13.64
C ARG A 55 5.12 22.64 12.19
N LEU A 56 4.13 22.37 11.35
CA LEU A 56 4.14 22.85 9.97
C LEU A 56 4.01 24.38 9.91
N ALA A 57 3.15 24.97 10.77
CA ALA A 57 3.02 26.43 10.88
C ALA A 57 4.37 27.10 11.18
N GLU A 58 5.13 26.56 12.13
CA GLU A 58 6.47 27.04 12.45
C GLU A 58 7.45 26.89 11.26
N LEU A 59 7.45 25.72 10.61
CA LEU A 59 8.40 25.40 9.53
C LEU A 59 8.17 26.23 8.27
N ALA A 60 6.92 26.61 7.98
CA ALA A 60 6.52 27.26 6.74
C ALA A 60 6.07 28.73 6.95
N ASP A 61 6.14 29.25 8.19
CA ASP A 61 5.67 30.58 8.55
C ASP A 61 4.20 30.82 8.11
N LEU A 62 3.35 29.85 8.42
CA LEU A 62 1.93 29.87 8.03
C LEU A 62 1.07 30.46 9.13
N ALA A 63 0.04 31.23 8.73
CA ALA A 63 -0.97 31.70 9.65
C ALA A 63 -1.75 30.54 10.29
N PRO A 64 -2.29 30.70 11.52
CA PRO A 64 -3.17 29.72 12.14
C PRO A 64 -4.33 29.31 11.21
N GLY A 65 -4.61 28.00 11.15
CA GLY A 65 -5.66 27.41 10.29
C GLY A 65 -5.26 27.14 8.84
N THR A 66 -4.14 27.71 8.34
CA THR A 66 -3.65 27.42 7.00
C THR A 66 -2.75 26.17 6.96
N ALA A 67 -2.14 25.81 8.09
CA ALA A 67 -1.25 24.66 8.20
C ALA A 67 -2.01 23.33 8.04
N GLU A 68 -3.21 23.20 8.63
CA GLU A 68 -4.06 22.02 8.41
C GLU A 68 -4.36 21.79 6.93
N ALA A 69 -4.83 22.86 6.24
CA ALA A 69 -5.10 22.79 4.81
C ALA A 69 -3.85 22.50 3.98
N ALA A 70 -2.67 22.91 4.42
CA ALA A 70 -1.40 22.61 3.77
C ALA A 70 -0.99 21.14 4.00
N LEU A 71 -1.18 20.57 5.20
CA LEU A 71 -0.96 19.15 5.45
C LEU A 71 -1.79 18.28 4.51
N HIS A 72 -3.10 18.51 4.47
CA HIS A 72 -4.02 17.76 3.60
C HIS A 72 -3.74 17.94 2.09
N ARG A 73 -3.15 19.07 1.70
CA ARG A 73 -2.79 19.36 0.30
C ARG A 73 -1.50 18.69 -0.13
N HIS A 74 -0.51 18.65 0.75
CA HIS A 74 0.84 18.25 0.41
C HIS A 74 1.24 16.86 0.91
N LEU A 75 0.38 16.23 1.73
CA LEU A 75 0.56 14.85 2.19
C LEU A 75 -0.67 14.04 1.81
N GLY A 76 -0.48 12.96 1.08
CA GLY A 76 -1.54 12.08 0.63
C GLY A 76 -1.07 10.63 0.51
N LEU A 77 -1.90 9.83 -0.10
CA LEU A 77 -1.67 8.39 -0.29
C LEU A 77 -1.39 8.07 -1.74
N CYS A 78 -0.41 7.22 -1.99
CA CYS A 78 -0.32 6.40 -3.20
C CYS A 78 -1.02 5.08 -2.91
N TYR A 79 -2.15 4.86 -3.55
CA TYR A 79 -2.87 3.59 -3.45
C TYR A 79 -2.34 2.66 -4.55
N ASP A 80 -1.49 1.70 -4.18
CA ASP A 80 -1.08 0.62 -5.07
C ASP A 80 -2.07 -0.54 -4.95
N VAL A 81 -2.71 -0.88 -6.09
CA VAL A 81 -3.75 -1.92 -6.15
C VAL A 81 -3.17 -3.31 -5.89
N CYS A 82 -1.92 -3.56 -6.30
CA CYS A 82 -1.21 -4.81 -6.01
C CYS A 82 -1.00 -4.97 -4.50
N HIS A 83 -0.48 -3.94 -3.83
CA HIS A 83 -0.18 -3.99 -2.40
C HIS A 83 -1.46 -4.23 -1.58
N ALA A 84 -2.52 -3.46 -1.85
CA ALA A 84 -3.80 -3.65 -1.17
C ALA A 84 -4.39 -5.05 -1.41
N ALA A 85 -4.27 -5.57 -2.64
CA ALA A 85 -4.73 -6.92 -2.94
C ALA A 85 -3.88 -7.98 -2.21
N VAL A 86 -2.56 -7.82 -2.11
CA VAL A 86 -1.66 -8.74 -1.38
C VAL A 86 -2.02 -8.79 0.10
N GLU A 87 -2.37 -7.65 0.70
CA GLU A 87 -2.80 -7.54 2.10
C GLU A 87 -4.26 -8.02 2.33
N PHE A 88 -4.92 -8.61 1.33
CA PHE A 88 -6.31 -9.06 1.43
C PHE A 88 -7.29 -7.95 1.84
N GLU A 89 -6.99 -6.72 1.48
CA GLU A 89 -7.89 -5.59 1.68
C GLU A 89 -9.20 -5.80 0.88
N ASP A 90 -10.28 -5.19 1.34
CA ASP A 90 -11.47 -5.00 0.51
C ASP A 90 -11.38 -3.66 -0.20
N ALA A 91 -11.42 -3.67 -1.52
CA ALA A 91 -11.20 -2.49 -2.36
C ALA A 91 -12.15 -1.33 -2.03
N ARG A 92 -13.42 -1.62 -1.90
CA ARG A 92 -14.45 -0.61 -1.64
C ARG A 92 -14.37 -0.06 -0.23
N THR A 93 -14.22 -0.94 0.75
CA THR A 93 -14.13 -0.58 2.17
C THR A 93 -12.90 0.28 2.43
N SER A 94 -11.75 -0.07 1.86
CA SER A 94 -10.51 0.69 2.05
C SER A 94 -10.59 2.09 1.46
N ILE A 95 -11.15 2.25 0.25
CA ILE A 95 -11.36 3.56 -0.36
C ILE A 95 -12.36 4.42 0.44
N GLN A 96 -13.47 3.83 0.86
CA GLN A 96 -14.46 4.54 1.69
C GLN A 96 -13.87 5.00 3.03
N ALA A 97 -13.03 4.16 3.66
CA ALA A 97 -12.35 4.52 4.91
C ALA A 97 -11.38 5.70 4.72
N LEU A 98 -10.62 5.72 3.63
CA LEU A 98 -9.75 6.85 3.28
C LEU A 98 -10.55 8.13 3.06
N GLN A 99 -11.63 8.09 2.28
CA GLN A 99 -12.51 9.22 2.03
C GLN A 99 -13.12 9.78 3.33
N ALA A 100 -13.61 8.90 4.20
CA ALA A 100 -14.20 9.29 5.49
C ALA A 100 -13.20 9.97 6.44
N THR A 101 -11.91 9.82 6.21
CA THR A 101 -10.84 10.41 7.03
C THR A 101 -10.19 11.64 6.41
N GLY A 102 -10.61 12.04 5.21
CA GLY A 102 -10.05 13.18 4.48
C GLY A 102 -8.62 12.96 3.98
N ILE A 103 -8.16 11.70 3.89
CA ILE A 103 -6.88 11.36 3.28
C ILE A 103 -7.07 11.28 1.77
N SER A 104 -6.38 12.14 1.04
CA SER A 104 -6.46 12.18 -0.42
C SER A 104 -5.65 11.04 -1.04
N ILE A 105 -6.26 10.29 -1.95
CA ILE A 105 -5.54 9.40 -2.86
C ILE A 105 -4.92 10.29 -3.94
N SER A 106 -3.63 10.60 -3.80
CA SER A 106 -2.91 11.50 -4.69
C SER A 106 -2.32 10.79 -5.90
N LYS A 107 -2.20 9.47 -5.82
CA LYS A 107 -1.75 8.57 -6.89
C LYS A 107 -2.48 7.24 -6.76
N LEU A 108 -2.92 6.70 -7.86
CA LEU A 108 -3.43 5.33 -7.97
C LEU A 108 -2.49 4.56 -8.91
N GLN A 109 -1.86 3.51 -8.41
CA GLN A 109 -1.08 2.57 -9.22
C GLN A 109 -1.97 1.39 -9.60
N LEU A 110 -2.36 1.33 -10.87
CA LEU A 110 -3.11 0.21 -11.43
C LEU A 110 -2.15 -0.94 -11.66
N SER A 111 -2.26 -1.94 -10.83
CA SER A 111 -1.33 -3.08 -10.76
C SER A 111 -2.09 -4.33 -10.35
N SER A 112 -1.46 -5.48 -10.48
CA SER A 112 -2.01 -6.78 -10.09
C SER A 112 -0.91 -7.64 -9.51
N ALA A 113 -1.23 -8.47 -8.53
CA ALA A 113 -0.32 -9.40 -7.88
C ALA A 113 -0.49 -10.83 -8.39
N MET A 114 0.49 -11.67 -8.11
CA MET A 114 0.39 -13.10 -8.29
C MET A 114 -0.47 -13.71 -7.17
N ARG A 115 -1.31 -14.70 -7.52
CA ARG A 115 -2.22 -15.37 -6.61
C ARG A 115 -2.15 -16.89 -6.76
N ILE A 116 -1.96 -17.59 -5.66
CA ILE A 116 -2.15 -19.02 -5.52
C ILE A 116 -3.43 -19.22 -4.72
N ALA A 117 -4.52 -19.58 -5.38
CA ALA A 117 -5.82 -19.74 -4.74
C ALA A 117 -5.84 -20.85 -3.69
N GLU A 118 -5.04 -21.89 -3.92
CA GLU A 118 -4.88 -23.01 -2.99
C GLU A 118 -3.45 -23.57 -3.13
N VAL A 119 -2.68 -23.48 -2.05
CA VAL A 119 -1.33 -24.06 -1.99
C VAL A 119 -1.44 -25.59 -2.05
N GLY A 120 -0.78 -26.20 -3.03
CA GLY A 120 -0.78 -27.63 -3.27
C GLY A 120 0.63 -28.20 -3.46
N PRO A 121 0.75 -29.53 -3.71
CA PRO A 121 2.03 -30.20 -3.79
C PRO A 121 2.97 -29.65 -4.89
N GLU A 122 2.41 -29.11 -5.98
CA GLU A 122 3.18 -28.58 -7.11
C GLU A 122 3.50 -27.08 -6.97
N THR A 123 2.94 -26.41 -5.95
CA THR A 123 3.10 -24.96 -5.78
C THR A 123 4.56 -24.54 -5.66
N ALA A 124 5.37 -25.29 -4.90
CA ALA A 124 6.79 -25.00 -4.74
C ALA A 124 7.53 -25.03 -6.10
N GLN A 125 7.26 -26.04 -6.93
CA GLN A 125 7.88 -26.18 -8.24
C GLN A 125 7.48 -25.01 -9.16
N ARG A 126 6.20 -24.63 -9.16
CA ARG A 126 5.68 -23.52 -9.99
C ARG A 126 6.29 -22.18 -9.59
N LEU A 127 6.45 -21.95 -8.30
CA LEU A 127 6.95 -20.69 -7.76
C LEU A 127 8.47 -20.57 -7.79
N GLN A 128 9.21 -21.68 -7.95
CA GLN A 128 10.68 -21.66 -7.96
C GLN A 128 11.27 -20.75 -9.03
N ALA A 129 10.58 -20.60 -10.17
CA ALA A 129 11.01 -19.74 -11.28
C ALA A 129 10.93 -18.22 -10.92
N PHE A 130 10.20 -17.86 -9.88
CA PHE A 130 10.03 -16.48 -9.41
C PHE A 130 10.91 -16.14 -8.21
N VAL A 131 11.68 -17.12 -7.71
CA VAL A 131 12.70 -16.85 -6.68
C VAL A 131 13.90 -16.20 -7.34
N GLU A 132 14.27 -15.02 -6.87
CA GLU A 132 15.40 -14.29 -7.41
C GLU A 132 16.13 -13.48 -6.31
N PRO A 133 17.42 -13.17 -6.47
CA PRO A 133 18.23 -12.63 -5.37
C PRO A 133 18.21 -11.10 -5.26
N VAL A 134 17.53 -10.37 -6.16
CA VAL A 134 17.62 -8.90 -6.23
C VAL A 134 16.43 -8.21 -5.56
N TYR A 135 15.22 -8.71 -5.83
CA TYR A 135 13.98 -8.14 -5.28
C TYR A 135 13.33 -9.11 -4.31
N LEU A 136 12.78 -8.56 -3.23
CA LEU A 136 11.96 -9.32 -2.30
C LEU A 136 10.55 -9.49 -2.90
N HIS A 137 10.02 -10.70 -2.78
CA HIS A 137 8.65 -11.03 -3.17
C HIS A 137 7.87 -11.42 -1.91
N GLN A 138 7.34 -10.41 -1.21
CA GLN A 138 6.60 -10.63 0.02
C GLN A 138 5.38 -11.53 -0.24
N VAL A 139 5.07 -12.42 0.71
CA VAL A 139 3.93 -13.32 0.61
C VAL A 139 3.00 -13.10 1.78
N VAL A 140 1.71 -12.90 1.49
CA VAL A 140 0.67 -12.92 2.51
C VAL A 140 -0.17 -14.16 2.31
N GLU A 141 -0.22 -14.98 3.36
CA GLU A 141 -0.98 -16.22 3.46
C GLU A 141 -2.28 -15.96 4.19
N GLN A 142 -3.41 -16.37 3.62
CA GLN A 142 -4.68 -16.40 4.31
C GLN A 142 -4.99 -17.82 4.80
N GLY A 143 -5.16 -17.96 6.10
CA GLY A 143 -5.51 -19.22 6.75
C GLY A 143 -6.64 -19.06 7.77
N PRO A 144 -7.04 -20.15 8.43
CA PRO A 144 -8.14 -20.13 9.41
C PRO A 144 -7.86 -19.22 10.61
N ASP A 145 -6.59 -19.01 10.95
CA ASP A 145 -6.17 -18.17 12.08
C ASP A 145 -5.90 -16.71 11.67
N GLY A 146 -6.24 -16.31 10.44
CA GLY A 146 -6.02 -14.98 9.89
C GLY A 146 -4.86 -14.92 8.89
N LEU A 147 -4.25 -13.75 8.76
CA LEU A 147 -3.16 -13.51 7.80
C LEU A 147 -1.81 -13.79 8.44
N ARG A 148 -0.93 -14.43 7.66
CA ARG A 148 0.50 -14.60 7.97
C ARG A 148 1.32 -13.98 6.87
N ARG A 149 2.35 -13.23 7.23
CA ARG A 149 3.23 -12.54 6.30
C ARG A 149 4.62 -13.15 6.30
N TYR A 150 5.21 -13.22 5.12
CA TYR A 150 6.59 -13.64 4.89
C TYR A 150 7.30 -12.53 4.13
N THR A 151 8.50 -12.20 4.58
CA THR A 151 9.29 -11.10 4.00
C THR A 151 9.71 -11.40 2.58
N ASP A 152 9.91 -12.68 2.25
CA ASP A 152 10.27 -13.09 0.89
C ASP A 152 9.68 -14.46 0.55
N LEU A 153 9.54 -14.72 -0.75
CA LEU A 153 9.02 -15.98 -1.28
C LEU A 153 9.77 -17.23 -0.81
N PRO A 154 11.13 -17.26 -0.72
CA PRO A 154 11.85 -18.39 -0.12
C PRO A 154 11.42 -18.71 1.31
N ASP A 155 11.11 -17.69 2.12
CA ASP A 155 10.66 -17.89 3.51
C ASP A 155 9.29 -18.58 3.56
N ALA A 156 8.40 -18.22 2.66
CA ALA A 156 7.10 -18.86 2.50
C ALA A 156 7.24 -20.30 1.99
N LEU A 157 8.08 -20.51 0.97
CA LEU A 157 8.34 -21.85 0.41
C LEU A 157 8.93 -22.81 1.45
N ALA A 158 9.77 -22.32 2.36
CA ALA A 158 10.31 -23.11 3.47
C ALA A 158 9.23 -23.60 4.45
N LYS A 159 8.01 -23.04 4.41
CA LYS A 159 6.87 -23.39 5.27
C LYS A 159 5.69 -23.98 4.48
N ILE A 160 5.90 -24.34 3.23
CA ILE A 160 4.82 -24.71 2.30
C ILE A 160 3.97 -25.89 2.79
N GLU A 161 4.55 -26.88 3.48
CA GLU A 161 3.82 -28.02 4.02
C GLU A 161 2.73 -27.59 5.02
N ALA A 162 3.01 -26.56 5.82
CA ALA A 162 2.06 -26.00 6.79
C ALA A 162 1.02 -25.08 6.12
N ALA A 163 1.24 -24.70 4.88
CA ALA A 163 0.39 -23.79 4.11
C ALA A 163 -0.60 -24.52 3.17
N MET A 164 -0.56 -25.86 3.13
CA MET A 164 -1.43 -26.63 2.24
C MET A 164 -2.91 -26.26 2.40
N GLY A 165 -3.58 -26.04 1.28
CA GLY A 165 -4.99 -25.63 1.22
C GLY A 165 -5.25 -24.14 1.50
N ARG A 166 -4.21 -23.33 1.76
CA ARG A 166 -4.33 -21.91 2.04
C ARG A 166 -4.15 -21.07 0.78
N GLU A 167 -4.69 -19.85 0.79
CA GLU A 167 -4.45 -18.88 -0.29
C GLU A 167 -3.18 -18.09 -0.01
N TRP A 168 -2.33 -17.94 -1.04
CA TRP A 168 -1.19 -17.02 -1.03
C TRP A 168 -1.39 -15.92 -2.05
N ARG A 169 -1.07 -14.68 -1.65
CA ARG A 169 -0.89 -13.55 -2.55
C ARG A 169 0.55 -13.07 -2.43
N ILE A 170 1.18 -12.90 -3.58
CA ILE A 170 2.62 -12.66 -3.67
C ILE A 170 2.82 -11.30 -4.32
N HIS A 171 3.58 -10.45 -3.65
CA HIS A 171 3.96 -9.14 -4.17
C HIS A 171 4.93 -9.31 -5.34
N PHE A 172 4.36 -9.61 -6.47
CA PHE A 172 5.01 -9.73 -7.77
C PHE A 172 4.09 -9.08 -8.78
N HIS A 173 4.51 -7.93 -9.34
CA HIS A 173 3.69 -7.18 -10.28
C HIS A 173 3.53 -7.92 -11.60
N VAL A 174 2.30 -8.24 -11.94
CA VAL A 174 1.94 -8.90 -13.19
C VAL A 174 1.16 -7.95 -14.10
N PRO A 175 1.14 -8.18 -15.42
CA PRO A 175 0.35 -7.36 -16.34
C PRO A 175 -1.14 -7.34 -15.96
N ILE A 176 -1.73 -6.16 -15.85
CA ILE A 176 -3.10 -5.92 -15.36
C ILE A 176 -4.20 -6.57 -16.21
N PHE A 177 -3.91 -6.90 -17.46
CA PHE A 177 -4.85 -7.55 -18.38
C PHE A 177 -4.83 -9.08 -18.27
N LEU A 178 -3.90 -9.65 -17.49
CA LEU A 178 -3.83 -11.09 -17.27
C LEU A 178 -4.68 -11.49 -16.08
N LYS A 179 -5.65 -12.36 -16.32
CA LYS A 179 -6.42 -13.03 -15.26
C LYS A 179 -5.63 -14.19 -14.66
N ASP A 180 -4.92 -14.92 -15.52
CA ASP A 180 -4.08 -16.04 -15.16
C ASP A 180 -2.74 -15.92 -15.90
N MET A 181 -1.67 -16.37 -15.28
CA MET A 181 -0.31 -16.38 -15.81
C MET A 181 0.23 -17.80 -15.76
N ALA A 182 0.05 -18.54 -16.86
CA ALA A 182 0.30 -19.97 -16.94
C ALA A 182 -0.50 -20.75 -15.88
N GLU A 183 0.18 -21.30 -14.86
CA GLU A 183 -0.44 -22.09 -13.80
C GLU A 183 -0.69 -21.31 -12.50
N VAL A 184 -0.53 -19.98 -12.55
CA VAL A 184 -0.67 -19.07 -11.41
C VAL A 184 -1.73 -18.04 -11.72
N GLY A 185 -2.69 -17.85 -10.82
CA GLY A 185 -3.69 -16.81 -10.93
C GLY A 185 -3.15 -15.41 -10.60
N THR A 186 -3.98 -14.42 -10.78
CA THR A 186 -3.65 -13.03 -10.44
C THR A 186 -4.73 -12.38 -9.59
N THR A 187 -4.44 -11.20 -9.03
CA THR A 187 -5.43 -10.40 -8.29
C THR A 187 -6.18 -9.43 -9.20
N GLN A 188 -6.29 -9.69 -10.49
CA GLN A 188 -6.97 -8.82 -11.47
C GLN A 188 -8.43 -8.50 -11.09
N SER A 189 -9.14 -9.43 -10.45
CA SER A 189 -10.50 -9.17 -9.97
C SER A 189 -10.56 -8.02 -8.98
N PHE A 190 -9.57 -7.91 -8.08
CA PHE A 190 -9.47 -6.79 -7.14
C PHE A 190 -9.31 -5.46 -7.87
N LEU A 191 -8.51 -5.41 -8.94
CA LEU A 191 -8.39 -4.23 -9.78
C LEU A 191 -9.73 -3.85 -10.43
N SER A 192 -10.52 -4.83 -10.87
CA SER A 192 -11.85 -4.60 -11.42
C SER A 192 -12.79 -3.96 -10.39
N ASP A 193 -12.71 -4.39 -9.13
CA ASP A 193 -13.53 -3.84 -8.04
C ASP A 193 -13.17 -2.39 -7.69
N ILE A 194 -11.93 -1.98 -7.95
CA ILE A 194 -11.47 -0.57 -7.80
C ILE A 194 -12.02 0.33 -8.91
N LEU A 195 -12.21 -0.21 -10.12
CA LEU A 195 -12.58 0.58 -11.30
C LEU A 195 -14.11 0.72 -11.49
N LEU A 196 -14.91 -0.03 -10.73
CA LEU A 196 -16.39 -0.01 -10.75
C LEU A 196 -16.98 0.80 -9.59
#